data_e3fe4577b3f9363587ecec2fcd73466a
#
_entry.id   e3fe4577b3f9363587ecec2fcd73466a
#
_cell.length_a   1.000
_cell.length_b   1.000
_cell.length_c   1.000
_cell.angle_alpha   90.00
_cell.angle_beta   90.00
_cell.angle_gamma   90.00
#
_symmetry.space_group_name_H-M   'P 1'
#
loop_
_entity.id
_entity.type
_entity.pdbx_description
1 polymer ?
#
loop_
_entity_poly.entity_id
_entity_poly.type
_entity_poly.pdbx_seq_one_letter_code
_entity_poly.pdbx_strand_id
1 'polypeptide(L)'
;MGIERSIALRYLRAKRRNSLLSLISVLAVGGVGLGVAALIVVLSVLAGFETNLFTKLLGLTAHVTVYRADAPMTGWPELIEKIRSVPGVAKAVPFVNGQVMISSTGGASGILLMGLDPIVARDTGFFEQLHLSERAEENLITQPMKPPWDIPPDEFGRPQYLDPEALWEGVPLSDQGDDIGSAPKQRPIIIGRELSYVLGVQTLSRVKLISPFGRITPLGSRTPLNRVFTVAGTFQANYYDFDTRVAFTSLEEAQDLLGMNRDEISLIEIYVDDLYRADQIKNAILRTIGEEDYWARDWMQMNMSLFSALKLEQTAMFVILTLIILVAAFNIASTLIMMVTEKTKDIAILKAMGATSGQVRRIFTIQGLIVGSVGTLGGLIFGILICVLLQRYEFISLPPGIYLMSTLPVEMRPLQIVAITLVSLLISYLATLYPSRQAAKMDPVEALRYE
;
A
#
# COMPACT_ATOMS: atom_id res chain seq x y z
N MET A 1 -49.90 -17.02 -2.70
CA MET A 1 -48.74 -16.27 -2.13
C MET A 1 -49.09 -15.30 -0.99
N GLY A 2 -50.35 -14.87 -0.78
CA GLY A 2 -50.71 -13.88 0.25
C GLY A 2 -50.75 -14.37 1.69
N ILE A 3 -51.26 -15.56 1.93
CA ILE A 3 -51.54 -16.08 3.29
C ILE A 3 -50.23 -16.44 4.02
N GLU A 4 -49.30 -17.15 3.37
CA GLU A 4 -48.02 -17.60 3.96
C GLU A 4 -47.17 -16.41 4.39
N ARG A 5 -47.12 -15.37 3.57
CA ARG A 5 -46.38 -14.12 3.85
C ARG A 5 -47.02 -13.34 5.00
N SER A 6 -48.34 -13.31 5.06
CA SER A 6 -49.09 -12.65 6.13
C SER A 6 -48.90 -13.35 7.48
N ILE A 7 -48.90 -14.69 7.49
CA ILE A 7 -48.64 -15.51 8.70
C ILE A 7 -47.17 -15.31 9.17
N ALA A 8 -46.19 -15.35 8.25
CA ALA A 8 -44.79 -15.15 8.59
C ALA A 8 -44.52 -13.76 9.22
N LEU A 9 -45.10 -12.70 8.66
CA LEU A 9 -45.01 -11.34 9.23
C LEU A 9 -45.71 -11.21 10.58
N ARG A 10 -46.87 -11.89 10.74
CA ARG A 10 -47.64 -11.86 11.99
C ARG A 10 -46.90 -12.59 13.12
N TYR A 11 -46.18 -13.67 12.82
CA TYR A 11 -45.34 -14.38 13.79
C TYR A 11 -44.13 -13.51 14.27
N LEU A 12 -43.54 -12.71 13.42
CA LEU A 12 -42.49 -11.77 13.80
C LEU A 12 -43.04 -10.58 14.62
N ARG A 13 -44.31 -10.18 14.39
CA ARG A 13 -44.91 -8.97 14.98
C ARG A 13 -45.81 -9.24 16.23
N ALA A 14 -45.98 -10.50 16.62
CA ALA A 14 -46.87 -10.91 17.72
C ALA A 14 -46.36 -10.39 19.08
N LYS A 15 -46.90 -9.27 19.47
CA LYS A 15 -46.46 -8.38 20.56
C LYS A 15 -47.30 -8.63 21.83
N ARG A 16 -47.36 -9.74 22.49
CA ARG A 16 -48.03 -9.66 23.81
C ARG A 16 -47.87 -10.79 24.85
N ARG A 17 -47.18 -11.91 24.62
CA ARG A 17 -47.11 -12.89 25.73
C ARG A 17 -45.74 -13.48 26.07
N ASN A 18 -44.73 -13.37 25.19
CA ASN A 18 -43.38 -13.89 25.48
C ASN A 18 -42.31 -12.84 25.10
N SER A 19 -41.80 -12.08 26.07
CA SER A 19 -40.66 -11.17 25.91
C SER A 19 -39.41 -11.87 25.37
N LEU A 20 -39.26 -13.16 25.64
CA LEU A 20 -38.19 -14.03 25.18
C LEU A 20 -38.14 -14.17 23.63
N LEU A 21 -39.30 -14.36 22.96
CA LEU A 21 -39.38 -14.45 21.48
C LEU A 21 -38.90 -13.16 20.79
N SER A 22 -39.29 -12.02 21.35
CA SER A 22 -38.81 -10.70 20.83
C SER A 22 -37.33 -10.54 21.03
N LEU A 23 -36.78 -10.94 22.16
CA LEU A 23 -35.36 -10.87 22.47
C LEU A 23 -34.51 -11.74 21.50
N ILE A 24 -34.97 -12.98 21.27
CA ILE A 24 -34.28 -13.92 20.38
C ILE A 24 -34.28 -13.42 18.93
N SER A 25 -35.43 -12.88 18.48
CA SER A 25 -35.51 -12.31 17.13
C SER A 25 -34.55 -11.08 16.97
N VAL A 26 -34.49 -10.23 18.00
CA VAL A 26 -33.58 -9.09 18.00
C VAL A 26 -32.10 -9.54 18.01
N LEU A 27 -31.79 -10.58 18.83
CA LEU A 27 -30.41 -11.15 18.84
C LEU A 27 -30.05 -11.80 17.51
N ALA A 28 -31.02 -12.46 16.83
CA ALA A 28 -30.77 -13.04 15.52
C ALA A 28 -30.50 -11.98 14.45
N VAL A 29 -31.35 -10.97 14.36
CA VAL A 29 -31.20 -9.83 13.43
C VAL A 29 -29.91 -9.06 13.74
N GLY A 30 -29.65 -8.80 15.03
CA GLY A 30 -28.46 -8.13 15.50
C GLY A 30 -27.18 -8.89 15.19
N GLY A 31 -27.16 -10.21 15.39
CA GLY A 31 -26.02 -11.08 15.08
C GLY A 31 -25.66 -11.09 13.59
N VAL A 32 -26.68 -11.20 12.72
CA VAL A 32 -26.48 -11.08 11.26
C VAL A 32 -26.00 -9.68 10.90
N GLY A 33 -26.63 -8.64 11.48
CA GLY A 33 -26.28 -7.24 11.23
C GLY A 33 -24.84 -6.91 11.64
N LEU A 34 -24.42 -7.35 12.83
CA LEU A 34 -23.04 -7.20 13.30
C LEU A 34 -22.03 -7.93 12.41
N GLY A 35 -22.36 -9.17 11.98
CA GLY A 35 -21.52 -9.92 11.07
C GLY A 35 -21.31 -9.19 9.74
N VAL A 36 -22.40 -8.71 9.12
CA VAL A 36 -22.34 -7.97 7.86
C VAL A 36 -21.61 -6.64 8.03
N ALA A 37 -21.87 -5.89 9.11
CA ALA A 37 -21.19 -4.64 9.39
C ALA A 37 -19.68 -4.85 9.60
N ALA A 38 -19.28 -5.86 10.37
CA ALA A 38 -17.88 -6.22 10.58
C ALA A 38 -17.18 -6.58 9.26
N LEU A 39 -17.85 -7.37 8.40
CA LEU A 39 -17.32 -7.72 7.07
C LEU A 39 -17.08 -6.48 6.20
N ILE A 40 -18.03 -5.55 6.15
CA ILE A 40 -17.91 -4.31 5.37
C ILE A 40 -16.75 -3.47 5.90
N VAL A 41 -16.66 -3.26 7.21
CA VAL A 41 -15.61 -2.42 7.82
C VAL A 41 -14.24 -3.03 7.59
N VAL A 42 -14.06 -4.33 7.90
CA VAL A 42 -12.77 -5.02 7.78
C VAL A 42 -12.29 -5.03 6.33
N LEU A 43 -13.16 -5.39 5.38
CA LEU A 43 -12.78 -5.42 3.96
C LEU A 43 -12.52 -4.02 3.38
N SER A 44 -13.24 -2.99 3.84
CA SER A 44 -13.00 -1.61 3.40
C SER A 44 -11.70 -1.05 3.94
N VAL A 45 -11.33 -1.36 5.19
CA VAL A 45 -10.03 -0.98 5.77
C VAL A 45 -8.89 -1.71 5.06
N LEU A 46 -9.05 -3.01 4.83
CA LEU A 46 -8.04 -3.81 4.12
C LEU A 46 -7.82 -3.32 2.68
N ALA A 47 -8.91 -3.05 1.95
CA ALA A 47 -8.83 -2.49 0.61
C ALA A 47 -8.12 -1.12 0.60
N GLY A 48 -8.41 -0.26 1.56
CA GLY A 48 -7.74 1.03 1.70
C GLY A 48 -6.25 0.88 2.02
N PHE A 49 -5.89 -0.06 2.88
CA PHE A 49 -4.49 -0.36 3.21
C PHE A 49 -3.74 -0.88 1.98
N GLU A 50 -4.32 -1.85 1.27
CA GLU A 50 -3.75 -2.42 0.04
C GLU A 50 -3.50 -1.33 -1.02
N THR A 51 -4.50 -0.51 -1.35
CA THR A 51 -4.39 0.56 -2.34
C THR A 51 -3.33 1.59 -1.95
N ASN A 52 -3.30 2.02 -0.67
CA ASN A 52 -2.31 3.00 -0.23
C ASN A 52 -0.88 2.44 -0.23
N LEU A 53 -0.69 1.18 0.19
CA LEU A 53 0.62 0.52 0.10
C LEU A 53 1.10 0.49 -1.36
N PHE A 54 0.26 0.02 -2.28
CA PHE A 54 0.62 -0.05 -3.69
C PHE A 54 0.94 1.32 -4.26
N THR A 55 0.09 2.32 -4.03
CA THR A 55 0.30 3.66 -4.55
C THR A 55 1.60 4.29 -4.06
N LYS A 56 1.90 4.14 -2.77
CA LYS A 56 3.12 4.72 -2.19
C LYS A 56 4.40 3.97 -2.55
N LEU A 57 4.38 2.65 -2.54
CA LEU A 57 5.55 1.85 -2.91
C LEU A 57 5.87 1.95 -4.39
N LEU A 58 4.85 1.86 -5.24
CA LEU A 58 5.02 1.87 -6.69
C LEU A 58 5.25 3.27 -7.26
N GLY A 59 4.82 4.31 -6.54
CA GLY A 59 5.13 5.68 -6.92
C GLY A 59 6.61 6.02 -6.80
N LEU A 60 7.35 5.33 -5.93
CA LEU A 60 8.76 5.62 -5.62
C LEU A 60 9.76 4.66 -6.27
N THR A 61 9.30 3.51 -6.75
CA THR A 61 10.15 2.44 -7.30
C THR A 61 9.86 2.20 -8.76
N ALA A 62 10.90 1.87 -9.53
CA ALA A 62 10.72 1.45 -10.91
C ALA A 62 9.82 0.20 -11.01
N HIS A 63 9.02 0.15 -12.07
CA HIS A 63 8.13 -0.98 -12.31
C HIS A 63 8.88 -2.19 -12.85
N VAL A 64 9.94 -1.97 -13.62
CA VAL A 64 10.89 -2.96 -14.10
C VAL A 64 12.29 -2.37 -14.02
N THR A 65 13.25 -3.16 -13.54
CA THR A 65 14.66 -2.77 -13.51
C THR A 65 15.47 -3.77 -14.31
N VAL A 66 16.26 -3.27 -15.25
CA VAL A 66 17.14 -4.06 -16.10
C VAL A 66 18.59 -3.92 -15.63
N TYR A 67 19.27 -5.03 -15.54
CA TYR A 67 20.68 -5.15 -15.18
C TYR A 67 21.45 -5.93 -16.23
N ARG A 68 22.76 -5.70 -16.34
CA ARG A 68 23.66 -6.59 -17.07
C ARG A 68 24.21 -7.67 -16.16
N ALA A 69 24.45 -8.88 -16.69
CA ALA A 69 24.79 -10.04 -15.87
C ALA A 69 26.15 -9.92 -15.15
N ASP A 70 27.21 -9.54 -15.86
CA ASP A 70 28.58 -9.68 -15.34
C ASP A 70 29.41 -8.39 -15.31
N ALA A 71 28.88 -7.27 -15.78
CA ALA A 71 29.63 -6.00 -15.89
C ALA A 71 28.69 -4.79 -15.85
N PRO A 72 29.21 -3.57 -15.63
CA PRO A 72 28.47 -2.34 -15.88
C PRO A 72 27.96 -2.31 -17.33
N MET A 73 26.82 -1.67 -17.52
CA MET A 73 26.15 -1.54 -18.81
C MET A 73 26.80 -0.45 -19.63
N THR A 74 27.29 -0.77 -20.83
CA THR A 74 27.88 0.17 -21.79
C THR A 74 26.98 0.30 -23.02
N GLY A 75 27.11 1.41 -23.79
CA GLY A 75 26.27 1.65 -24.96
C GLY A 75 24.79 1.84 -24.61
N TRP A 76 24.51 2.29 -23.41
CA TRP A 76 23.18 2.43 -22.84
C TRP A 76 22.24 3.37 -23.61
N PRO A 77 22.66 4.42 -24.34
CA PRO A 77 21.74 5.27 -25.09
C PRO A 77 20.97 4.49 -26.16
N GLU A 78 21.66 3.64 -26.93
CA GLU A 78 21.02 2.77 -27.94
C GLU A 78 20.10 1.73 -27.29
N LEU A 79 20.49 1.24 -26.12
CA LEU A 79 19.71 0.27 -25.37
C LEU A 79 18.39 0.88 -24.85
N ILE A 80 18.43 2.12 -24.37
CA ILE A 80 17.23 2.87 -23.95
C ILE A 80 16.27 3.07 -25.11
N GLU A 81 16.76 3.40 -26.31
CA GLU A 81 15.93 3.55 -27.51
C GLU A 81 15.21 2.24 -27.84
N LYS A 82 15.91 1.10 -27.79
CA LYS A 82 15.30 -0.23 -27.98
C LYS A 82 14.25 -0.52 -26.92
N ILE A 83 14.52 -0.24 -25.67
CA ILE A 83 13.56 -0.44 -24.57
C ILE A 83 12.32 0.42 -24.75
N ARG A 84 12.48 1.69 -25.11
CA ARG A 84 11.36 2.62 -25.35
C ARG A 84 10.48 2.22 -26.53
N SER A 85 11.01 1.46 -27.48
CA SER A 85 10.23 0.93 -28.61
C SER A 85 9.27 -0.21 -28.23
N VAL A 86 9.41 -0.79 -27.04
CA VAL A 86 8.54 -1.88 -26.56
C VAL A 86 7.19 -1.33 -26.14
N PRO A 87 6.07 -1.86 -26.66
CA PRO A 87 4.74 -1.41 -26.31
C PRO A 87 4.45 -1.54 -24.79
N GLY A 88 3.93 -0.48 -24.17
CA GLY A 88 3.63 -0.44 -22.74
C GLY A 88 4.76 0.12 -21.87
N VAL A 89 5.91 0.47 -22.46
CA VAL A 89 6.96 1.22 -21.77
C VAL A 89 6.64 2.71 -21.83
N ALA A 90 6.39 3.32 -20.68
CA ALA A 90 6.14 4.75 -20.57
C ALA A 90 7.44 5.55 -20.51
N LYS A 91 8.41 5.10 -19.69
CA LYS A 91 9.68 5.81 -19.45
C LYS A 91 10.80 4.80 -19.23
N ALA A 92 12.03 5.16 -19.64
CA ALA A 92 13.25 4.40 -19.33
C ALA A 92 14.35 5.41 -18.95
N VAL A 93 14.91 5.23 -17.74
CA VAL A 93 15.87 6.16 -17.13
C VAL A 93 17.13 5.38 -16.73
N PRO A 94 18.33 5.84 -17.16
CA PRO A 94 19.59 5.22 -16.75
C PRO A 94 19.98 5.65 -15.34
N PHE A 95 20.50 4.72 -14.55
CA PHE A 95 21.00 4.97 -13.21
C PHE A 95 22.37 4.35 -12.96
N VAL A 96 23.14 5.06 -12.16
CA VAL A 96 24.33 4.53 -11.48
C VAL A 96 24.00 4.46 -10.01
N ASN A 97 24.13 3.29 -9.40
CA ASN A 97 23.87 3.12 -7.98
C ASN A 97 25.05 2.45 -7.26
N GLY A 98 25.22 2.80 -6.00
CA GLY A 98 26.22 2.16 -5.14
C GLY A 98 26.00 2.47 -3.67
N GLN A 99 26.42 1.53 -2.83
CA GLN A 99 26.39 1.75 -1.38
C GLN A 99 27.62 2.55 -0.98
N VAL A 100 27.40 3.68 -0.33
CA VAL A 100 28.46 4.58 0.15
C VAL A 100 28.13 5.01 1.58
N MET A 101 29.15 5.49 2.29
CA MET A 101 28.98 6.14 3.56
C MET A 101 28.94 7.65 3.37
N ILE A 102 27.92 8.30 3.94
CA ILE A 102 27.84 9.75 4.03
C ILE A 102 28.15 10.19 5.45
N SER A 103 28.92 11.25 5.61
CA SER A 103 29.27 11.79 6.92
C SER A 103 29.29 13.30 6.92
N SER A 104 28.96 13.88 8.08
CA SER A 104 29.01 15.29 8.40
C SER A 104 29.59 15.49 9.80
N THR A 105 29.60 16.72 10.31
CA THR A 105 29.94 17.01 11.71
C THR A 105 28.91 16.47 12.71
N GLY A 106 27.66 16.25 12.28
CA GLY A 106 26.56 15.77 13.13
C GLY A 106 26.44 14.25 13.21
N GLY A 107 27.01 13.51 12.22
CA GLY A 107 26.91 12.06 12.20
C GLY A 107 27.36 11.41 10.90
N ALA A 108 27.19 10.08 10.84
CA ALA A 108 27.46 9.30 9.63
C ALA A 108 26.39 8.22 9.43
N SER A 109 26.10 7.90 8.17
CA SER A 109 25.14 6.89 7.77
C SER A 109 25.57 6.14 6.51
N GLY A 110 25.20 4.87 6.41
CA GLY A 110 25.31 4.12 5.15
C GLY A 110 24.11 4.44 4.26
N ILE A 111 24.36 4.84 3.02
CA ILE A 111 23.30 5.20 2.05
C ILE A 111 23.48 4.48 0.73
N LEU A 112 22.38 4.40 -0.01
CA LEU A 112 22.36 4.08 -1.43
C LEU A 112 22.45 5.38 -2.22
N LEU A 113 23.60 5.64 -2.84
CA LEU A 113 23.75 6.75 -3.75
C LEU A 113 23.18 6.37 -5.11
N MET A 114 22.32 7.22 -5.64
CA MET A 114 21.72 7.08 -6.97
C MET A 114 22.16 8.25 -7.84
N GLY A 115 22.96 7.97 -8.85
CA GLY A 115 23.35 8.91 -9.90
C GLY A 115 22.39 8.82 -11.06
N LEU A 116 21.82 9.95 -11.45
CA LEU A 116 20.88 10.07 -12.56
C LEU A 116 21.23 11.28 -13.43
N ASP A 117 20.80 11.26 -14.68
CA ASP A 117 20.84 12.46 -15.51
C ASP A 117 19.70 13.40 -15.09
N PRO A 118 20.03 14.60 -14.52
CA PRO A 118 19.01 15.49 -14.00
C PRO A 118 18.04 16.00 -15.07
N ILE A 119 18.48 16.12 -16.32
CA ILE A 119 17.65 16.58 -17.44
C ILE A 119 16.66 15.48 -17.80
N VAL A 120 17.15 14.26 -17.97
CA VAL A 120 16.29 13.09 -18.24
C VAL A 120 15.33 12.86 -17.09
N ALA A 121 15.75 12.98 -15.85
CA ALA A 121 14.90 12.82 -14.68
C ALA A 121 13.78 13.87 -14.64
N ARG A 122 14.06 15.12 -14.96
CA ARG A 122 13.05 16.18 -15.06
C ARG A 122 12.07 15.90 -16.19
N ASP A 123 12.55 15.62 -17.39
CA ASP A 123 11.71 15.39 -18.57
C ASP A 123 10.84 14.15 -18.43
N THR A 124 11.27 13.17 -17.65
CA THR A 124 10.46 11.99 -17.31
C THR A 124 9.53 12.20 -16.12
N GLY A 125 9.58 13.36 -15.43
CA GLY A 125 8.78 13.63 -14.23
C GLY A 125 9.17 12.74 -13.04
N PHE A 126 10.41 12.29 -12.96
CA PHE A 126 10.90 11.48 -11.83
C PHE A 126 10.81 12.25 -10.50
N PHE A 127 11.12 13.53 -10.53
CA PHE A 127 11.11 14.39 -9.35
C PHE A 127 9.70 14.78 -8.87
N GLU A 128 8.67 14.63 -9.69
CA GLU A 128 7.29 14.97 -9.31
C GLU A 128 6.78 14.12 -8.14
N GLN A 129 7.27 12.89 -8.01
CA GLN A 129 6.90 11.97 -6.94
C GLN A 129 7.69 12.20 -5.64
N LEU A 130 8.82 12.88 -5.75
CA LEU A 130 9.65 13.28 -4.63
C LEU A 130 9.31 14.74 -4.29
N HIS A 131 8.74 14.99 -3.14
CA HIS A 131 8.49 16.36 -2.68
C HIS A 131 9.84 17.04 -2.40
N LEU A 132 10.42 17.66 -3.44
CA LEU A 132 11.71 18.33 -3.36
C LEU A 132 11.58 19.65 -2.60
N SER A 133 12.61 20.01 -1.83
CA SER A 133 12.75 21.35 -1.28
C SER A 133 12.94 22.37 -2.42
N GLU A 134 12.64 23.64 -2.15
CA GLU A 134 12.80 24.72 -3.13
C GLU A 134 14.20 24.69 -3.76
N ARG A 135 14.24 24.83 -5.08
CA ARG A 135 15.47 24.85 -5.91
C ARG A 135 16.36 23.60 -5.85
N ALA A 136 15.92 22.51 -5.19
CA ALA A 136 16.74 21.29 -5.12
C ALA A 136 17.06 20.74 -6.52
N GLU A 137 16.09 20.73 -7.43
CA GLU A 137 16.25 20.30 -8.81
C GLU A 137 17.15 21.28 -9.61
N GLU A 138 16.92 22.59 -9.46
CA GLU A 138 17.72 23.62 -10.11
C GLU A 138 19.19 23.53 -9.66
N ASN A 139 19.44 23.35 -8.36
CA ASN A 139 20.76 23.23 -7.79
C ASN A 139 21.49 21.93 -8.19
N LEU A 140 20.77 20.89 -8.58
CA LEU A 140 21.37 19.67 -9.10
C LEU A 140 21.97 19.88 -10.51
N ILE A 141 21.39 20.79 -11.28
CA ILE A 141 21.76 21.07 -12.67
C ILE A 141 22.74 22.24 -12.77
N THR A 142 22.51 23.29 -11.97
CA THR A 142 23.16 24.60 -12.15
C THR A 142 24.25 24.85 -11.09
N GLN A 143 25.38 25.39 -11.51
CA GLN A 143 26.44 25.88 -10.60
C GLN A 143 26.73 27.38 -10.88
N PRO A 144 26.91 28.22 -9.85
CA PRO A 144 26.87 27.91 -8.42
C PRO A 144 25.43 27.62 -7.93
N MET A 145 25.29 26.75 -6.92
CA MET A 145 23.99 26.41 -6.32
C MET A 145 23.40 27.64 -5.66
N LYS A 146 22.06 27.78 -5.79
CA LYS A 146 21.32 28.89 -5.21
C LYS A 146 20.68 28.47 -3.87
N PRO A 147 20.63 29.37 -2.87
CA PRO A 147 19.93 29.09 -1.63
C PRO A 147 18.42 28.92 -1.86
N PRO A 148 17.71 28.17 -0.99
CA PRO A 148 16.26 27.93 -1.13
C PRO A 148 15.41 29.18 -0.90
N TRP A 149 16.02 30.26 -0.39
CA TRP A 149 15.37 31.55 -0.11
C TRP A 149 16.16 32.68 -0.73
N ASP A 150 15.49 33.67 -1.30
CA ASP A 150 16.10 34.94 -1.68
C ASP A 150 16.16 35.82 -0.42
N ILE A 151 17.29 35.79 0.26
CA ILE A 151 17.57 36.73 1.33
C ILE A 151 18.07 38.02 0.65
N PRO A 152 17.35 39.14 0.81
CA PRO A 152 17.88 40.41 0.26
C PRO A 152 19.23 40.70 0.89
N PRO A 153 20.16 41.29 0.13
CA PRO A 153 21.46 41.68 0.66
C PRO A 153 21.30 42.62 1.86
N ASP A 154 22.30 42.62 2.75
CA ASP A 154 22.33 43.54 3.91
C ASP A 154 22.39 45.01 3.43
N GLU A 155 22.30 45.96 4.35
CA GLU A 155 22.38 47.41 4.06
C GLU A 155 23.64 47.81 3.29
N PHE A 156 24.64 46.96 3.25
CA PHE A 156 25.91 47.15 2.51
C PHE A 156 25.98 46.36 1.20
N GLY A 157 24.88 45.75 0.76
CA GLY A 157 24.82 44.97 -0.48
C GLY A 157 25.48 43.59 -0.38
N ARG A 158 25.77 43.10 0.82
CA ARG A 158 26.37 41.80 1.04
C ARG A 158 25.28 40.75 1.21
N PRO A 159 25.43 39.58 0.57
CA PRO A 159 24.50 38.50 0.77
C PRO A 159 24.47 38.08 2.25
N GLN A 160 23.30 38.07 2.84
CA GLN A 160 23.05 37.66 4.26
C GLN A 160 23.08 36.15 4.45
N TYR A 161 23.78 35.38 3.64
CA TYR A 161 24.01 33.98 3.99
C TYR A 161 25.27 33.90 4.86
N LEU A 162 25.18 33.08 5.87
CA LEU A 162 26.36 32.64 6.61
C LEU A 162 27.40 32.18 5.60
N ASP A 163 28.55 32.84 5.62
CA ASP A 163 29.66 32.49 4.78
C ASP A 163 29.93 30.99 4.91
N PRO A 164 29.80 30.21 3.83
CA PRO A 164 30.09 28.78 3.91
C PRO A 164 31.49 28.51 4.47
N GLU A 165 32.44 29.41 4.30
CA GLU A 165 33.79 29.27 4.85
C GLU A 165 33.83 29.47 6.38
N ALA A 166 32.96 30.29 6.96
CA ALA A 166 32.89 30.50 8.42
C ALA A 166 32.33 29.29 9.22
N LEU A 167 31.61 28.39 8.57
CA LEU A 167 31.12 27.16 9.20
C LEU A 167 32.16 26.02 9.22
N TRP A 168 33.36 26.25 8.69
CA TRP A 168 34.34 25.21 8.36
C TRP A 168 35.66 25.29 9.11
N GLU A 169 35.82 26.16 10.09
CA GLU A 169 36.95 26.12 10.99
C GLU A 169 37.00 24.80 11.75
N GLY A 170 37.68 23.79 11.21
CA GLY A 170 37.97 22.54 11.89
C GLY A 170 37.81 21.25 11.08
N VAL A 171 37.30 21.25 9.87
CA VAL A 171 37.25 20.04 9.04
C VAL A 171 38.40 19.99 8.06
N PRO A 172 39.30 18.96 8.10
CA PRO A 172 40.37 18.83 7.13
C PRO A 172 39.80 18.57 5.73
N LEU A 173 39.82 19.55 4.88
CA LEU A 173 39.33 19.52 3.49
C LEU A 173 40.43 19.07 2.53
N SER A 174 41.03 17.92 2.74
CA SER A 174 41.87 17.31 1.70
C SER A 174 41.02 16.41 0.82
N ASP A 175 40.52 16.94 -0.27
CA ASP A 175 40.01 16.13 -1.39
C ASP A 175 41.23 15.54 -2.11
N GLN A 176 41.42 14.22 -2.02
CA GLN A 176 42.51 13.53 -2.71
C GLN A 176 42.19 13.47 -4.21
N GLY A 177 42.40 14.55 -4.95
CA GLY A 177 42.26 14.52 -6.39
C GLY A 177 41.81 15.78 -7.10
N ASP A 178 41.59 16.90 -6.41
CA ASP A 178 41.38 18.17 -7.07
C ASP A 178 42.78 18.87 -7.26
N ASP A 179 43.04 19.38 -8.45
CA ASP A 179 44.23 20.11 -8.76
C ASP A 179 44.41 21.31 -7.82
N ILE A 180 45.60 21.41 -7.22
CA ILE A 180 45.97 22.49 -6.33
C ILE A 180 45.94 23.81 -7.11
N GLY A 181 44.83 24.59 -6.92
CA GLY A 181 44.71 25.93 -7.52
C GLY A 181 43.37 26.23 -8.21
N SER A 182 42.46 25.28 -8.37
CA SER A 182 41.11 25.55 -8.88
C SER A 182 40.12 25.73 -7.73
N ALA A 183 39.12 26.60 -7.93
CA ALA A 183 37.99 26.70 -6.99
C ALA A 183 37.36 25.32 -6.79
N PRO A 184 37.05 24.92 -5.55
CA PRO A 184 36.52 23.59 -5.29
C PRO A 184 35.24 23.36 -6.09
N LYS A 185 35.22 22.30 -6.92
CA LYS A 185 34.07 21.92 -7.72
C LYS A 185 32.92 21.60 -6.78
N GLN A 186 31.81 22.33 -6.89
CA GLN A 186 30.63 22.04 -6.13
C GLN A 186 29.92 20.80 -6.70
N ARG A 187 29.98 19.70 -5.97
CA ARG A 187 29.29 18.43 -6.34
C ARG A 187 27.91 18.39 -5.69
N PRO A 188 26.82 18.55 -6.44
CA PRO A 188 25.49 18.60 -5.87
C PRO A 188 25.01 17.21 -5.40
N ILE A 189 24.34 17.18 -4.24
CA ILE A 189 23.66 16.00 -3.75
C ILE A 189 22.30 16.39 -3.15
N ILE A 190 21.25 15.65 -3.48
CA ILE A 190 19.94 15.76 -2.86
C ILE A 190 19.79 14.59 -1.88
N ILE A 191 19.47 14.87 -0.63
CA ILE A 191 19.34 13.89 0.45
C ILE A 191 17.92 13.84 0.98
N GLY A 192 17.51 12.69 1.53
CA GLY A 192 16.20 12.60 2.19
C GLY A 192 16.13 13.50 3.41
N ARG A 193 14.93 14.01 3.70
CA ARG A 193 14.69 14.90 4.85
C ARG A 193 15.09 14.24 6.17
N GLU A 194 14.74 12.99 6.38
CA GLU A 194 15.12 12.26 7.60
C GLU A 194 16.65 12.09 7.71
N LEU A 195 17.31 11.83 6.58
CA LEU A 195 18.78 11.77 6.54
C LEU A 195 19.40 13.12 6.91
N SER A 196 18.80 14.23 6.47
CA SER A 196 19.32 15.57 6.83
C SER A 196 19.27 15.83 8.33
N TYR A 197 18.24 15.34 9.03
CA TYR A 197 18.15 15.42 10.50
C TYR A 197 19.22 14.54 11.18
N VAL A 198 19.40 13.31 10.71
CA VAL A 198 20.43 12.39 11.24
C VAL A 198 21.84 12.98 11.11
N LEU A 199 22.10 13.64 9.99
CA LEU A 199 23.42 14.25 9.70
C LEU A 199 23.56 15.67 10.29
N GLY A 200 22.48 16.30 10.74
CA GLY A 200 22.48 17.69 11.23
C GLY A 200 22.86 18.70 10.13
N VAL A 201 22.43 18.48 8.88
CA VAL A 201 22.79 19.31 7.72
C VAL A 201 21.57 19.95 7.08
N GLN A 202 21.81 21.08 6.40
CA GLN A 202 20.80 21.84 5.66
C GLN A 202 21.27 22.02 4.21
N THR A 203 20.42 22.62 3.38
CA THR A 203 20.80 23.03 2.02
C THR A 203 22.07 23.88 2.06
N LEU A 204 22.97 23.66 1.11
CA LEU A 204 24.31 24.22 0.99
C LEU A 204 25.34 23.72 2.01
N SER A 205 24.97 22.88 2.99
CA SER A 205 25.94 22.21 3.86
C SER A 205 26.80 21.23 3.05
N ARG A 206 28.05 21.06 3.49
CA ARG A 206 28.96 20.08 2.87
C ARG A 206 28.85 18.74 3.60
N VAL A 207 28.90 17.67 2.86
CA VAL A 207 28.93 16.30 3.35
C VAL A 207 30.03 15.52 2.67
N LYS A 208 30.65 14.60 3.39
CA LYS A 208 31.69 13.74 2.83
C LYS A 208 31.10 12.38 2.47
N LEU A 209 31.23 11.97 1.21
CA LEU A 209 30.88 10.64 0.76
C LEU A 209 32.14 9.79 0.63
N ILE A 210 32.04 8.54 1.08
CA ILE A 210 33.13 7.57 1.09
C ILE A 210 32.61 6.32 0.38
N SER A 211 33.22 6.03 -0.77
CA SER A 211 32.97 4.80 -1.53
C SER A 211 33.97 3.72 -1.14
N PRO A 212 33.53 2.54 -0.75
CA PRO A 212 34.43 1.40 -0.51
C PRO A 212 35.01 0.84 -1.81
N PHE A 213 34.42 1.17 -2.96
CA PHE A 213 34.79 0.66 -4.29
C PHE A 213 35.74 1.62 -5.02
N GLY A 214 36.81 2.06 -4.36
CA GLY A 214 37.75 2.97 -4.96
C GLY A 214 38.66 2.39 -6.08
N ARG A 215 39.52 3.21 -6.61
CA ARG A 215 40.43 2.81 -7.70
C ARG A 215 41.36 1.67 -7.28
N ILE A 216 41.53 0.71 -8.18
CA ILE A 216 42.50 -0.38 -8.00
C ILE A 216 43.92 0.27 -8.13
N THR A 217 44.69 0.17 -7.07
CA THR A 217 46.10 0.59 -7.11
C THR A 217 46.91 -0.35 -7.97
N PRO A 218 48.07 0.09 -8.49
CA PRO A 218 48.96 -0.81 -9.25
C PRO A 218 49.38 -2.05 -8.50
N LEU A 219 49.25 -2.07 -7.18
CA LEU A 219 49.50 -3.24 -6.31
C LEU A 219 48.28 -4.12 -6.11
N GLY A 220 47.17 -3.90 -6.82
CA GLY A 220 45.94 -4.70 -6.74
C GLY A 220 45.03 -4.46 -5.52
N SER A 221 45.40 -3.53 -4.63
CA SER A 221 44.56 -3.13 -3.51
C SER A 221 43.56 -2.05 -3.93
N ARG A 222 42.33 -2.09 -3.38
CA ARG A 222 41.34 -1.04 -3.57
C ARG A 222 41.47 -0.01 -2.46
N THR A 223 41.67 1.27 -2.84
CA THR A 223 41.64 2.39 -1.89
C THR A 223 40.26 3.04 -1.87
N PRO A 224 39.65 3.27 -0.72
CA PRO A 224 38.40 4.00 -0.64
C PRO A 224 38.50 5.37 -1.27
N LEU A 225 37.55 5.72 -2.12
CA LEU A 225 37.42 7.07 -2.68
C LEU A 225 36.58 7.91 -1.74
N ASN A 226 37.07 9.10 -1.40
CA ASN A 226 36.28 10.07 -0.66
C ASN A 226 36.16 11.37 -1.46
N ARG A 227 34.97 11.97 -1.42
CA ARG A 227 34.62 13.21 -2.09
C ARG A 227 33.73 14.05 -1.20
N VAL A 228 33.91 15.36 -1.32
CA VAL A 228 33.03 16.33 -0.65
C VAL A 228 31.93 16.74 -1.61
N PHE A 229 30.70 16.65 -1.14
CA PHE A 229 29.48 17.06 -1.84
C PHE A 229 28.81 18.21 -1.09
N THR A 230 28.06 19.03 -1.83
CA THR A 230 27.27 20.11 -1.26
C THR A 230 25.78 19.73 -1.37
N VAL A 231 25.06 19.84 -0.28
CA VAL A 231 23.63 19.52 -0.25
C VAL A 231 22.85 20.51 -1.12
N ALA A 232 22.39 20.08 -2.27
CA ALA A 232 21.61 20.87 -3.23
C ALA A 232 20.18 21.13 -2.73
N GLY A 233 19.66 20.23 -1.90
CA GLY A 233 18.35 20.31 -1.29
C GLY A 233 17.97 18.99 -0.64
N THR A 234 16.73 18.91 -0.15
CA THR A 234 16.18 17.70 0.45
C THR A 234 14.96 17.23 -0.33
N PHE A 235 14.66 15.92 -0.24
CA PHE A 235 13.42 15.34 -0.72
C PHE A 235 12.66 14.68 0.42
N GLN A 236 11.36 14.49 0.23
CA GLN A 236 10.49 13.76 1.14
C GLN A 236 9.61 12.81 0.35
N ALA A 237 9.90 11.52 0.45
CA ALA A 237 9.12 10.46 -0.18
C ALA A 237 7.98 9.96 0.73
N ASN A 238 7.92 10.43 1.96
CA ASN A 238 7.02 9.94 3.01
C ASN A 238 7.20 8.44 3.31
N TYR A 239 8.40 7.94 3.06
CA TYR A 239 8.81 6.58 3.39
C TYR A 239 10.15 6.65 4.16
N TYR A 240 10.11 6.39 5.46
CA TYR A 240 11.22 6.61 6.38
C TYR A 240 12.53 5.93 5.94
N ASP A 241 12.47 4.65 5.55
CA ASP A 241 13.67 3.93 5.10
C ASP A 241 14.26 4.53 3.81
N PHE A 242 13.43 5.02 2.91
CA PHE A 242 13.88 5.68 1.69
C PHE A 242 14.46 7.07 2.01
N ASP A 243 13.76 7.85 2.83
CA ASP A 243 14.16 9.19 3.24
C ASP A 243 15.42 9.20 4.13
N THR A 244 15.79 8.07 4.76
CA THR A 244 17.02 7.93 5.57
C THR A 244 18.18 7.31 4.83
N ARG A 245 17.94 6.55 3.76
CA ARG A 245 18.98 5.70 3.14
C ARG A 245 19.28 6.01 1.68
N VAL A 246 18.52 6.88 1.03
CA VAL A 246 18.74 7.22 -0.39
C VAL A 246 19.21 8.64 -0.53
N ALA A 247 20.11 8.85 -1.47
CA ALA A 247 20.55 10.18 -1.90
C ALA A 247 20.75 10.20 -3.41
N PHE A 248 20.43 11.33 -4.03
CA PHE A 248 20.53 11.53 -5.48
C PHE A 248 21.65 12.51 -5.82
N THR A 249 22.39 12.22 -6.88
CA THR A 249 23.39 13.13 -7.45
C THR A 249 23.37 13.02 -8.97
N SER A 250 24.15 13.84 -9.66
CA SER A 250 24.29 13.69 -11.12
C SER A 250 24.97 12.37 -11.49
N LEU A 251 24.63 11.85 -12.68
CA LEU A 251 25.19 10.61 -13.20
C LEU A 251 26.73 10.65 -13.18
N GLU A 252 27.28 11.77 -13.61
CA GLU A 252 28.74 11.98 -13.67
C GLU A 252 29.43 11.91 -12.30
N GLU A 253 28.86 12.56 -11.29
CA GLU A 253 29.46 12.58 -9.96
C GLU A 253 29.35 11.20 -9.28
N ALA A 254 28.28 10.45 -9.55
CA ALA A 254 28.15 9.08 -9.08
C ALA A 254 29.18 8.15 -9.75
N GLN A 255 29.37 8.27 -11.07
CA GLN A 255 30.40 7.51 -11.80
C GLN A 255 31.81 7.79 -11.24
N ASP A 256 32.14 9.06 -11.02
CA ASP A 256 33.41 9.46 -10.45
C ASP A 256 33.66 8.89 -9.05
N LEU A 257 32.66 8.93 -8.19
CA LEU A 257 32.75 8.41 -6.82
C LEU A 257 32.83 6.88 -6.77
N LEU A 258 32.14 6.20 -7.69
CA LEU A 258 32.12 4.73 -7.74
C LEU A 258 33.23 4.15 -8.62
N GLY A 259 34.05 5.00 -9.25
CA GLY A 259 35.19 4.60 -10.11
C GLY A 259 34.73 3.96 -11.43
N MET A 260 33.57 4.36 -11.95
CA MET A 260 33.02 3.92 -13.22
C MET A 260 33.43 4.82 -14.37
N ASN A 261 33.42 4.29 -15.59
CA ASN A 261 33.66 5.08 -16.80
C ASN A 261 32.39 5.87 -17.17
N ARG A 262 32.59 6.94 -17.99
CA ARG A 262 31.47 7.82 -18.42
C ARG A 262 30.41 7.12 -19.28
N ASP A 263 30.75 6.05 -19.96
CA ASP A 263 29.85 5.21 -20.76
C ASP A 263 29.21 4.08 -19.97
N GLU A 264 29.47 3.98 -18.66
CA GLU A 264 28.99 2.89 -17.82
C GLU A 264 27.84 3.33 -16.93
N ILE A 265 26.78 2.50 -16.89
CA ILE A 265 25.69 2.63 -15.94
C ILE A 265 25.47 1.31 -15.18
N SER A 266 24.83 1.37 -14.02
CA SER A 266 24.55 0.18 -13.20
C SER A 266 23.28 -0.52 -13.63
N LEU A 267 22.23 0.24 -13.97
CA LEU A 267 20.89 -0.29 -14.27
C LEU A 267 20.07 0.70 -15.09
N ILE A 268 18.99 0.21 -15.69
CA ILE A 268 17.95 1.03 -16.31
C ILE A 268 16.64 0.81 -15.56
N GLU A 269 16.05 1.87 -15.03
CA GLU A 269 14.73 1.88 -14.45
C GLU A 269 13.67 2.17 -15.49
N ILE A 270 12.63 1.35 -15.51
CA ILE A 270 11.58 1.40 -16.51
C ILE A 270 10.24 1.54 -15.81
N TYR A 271 9.47 2.52 -16.26
CA TYR A 271 8.11 2.76 -15.83
C TYR A 271 7.16 2.31 -16.94
N VAL A 272 6.16 1.52 -16.60
CA VAL A 272 5.19 0.95 -17.53
C VAL A 272 3.81 1.58 -17.32
N ASP A 273 2.98 1.61 -18.38
CA ASP A 273 1.64 2.17 -18.34
C ASP A 273 0.69 1.35 -17.45
N ASP A 274 0.85 0.02 -17.45
CA ASP A 274 0.04 -0.91 -16.67
C ASP A 274 0.94 -1.74 -15.74
N LEU A 275 0.86 -1.44 -14.46
CA LEU A 275 1.62 -2.09 -13.39
C LEU A 275 1.39 -3.60 -13.31
N TYR A 276 0.17 -4.04 -13.57
CA TYR A 276 -0.19 -5.47 -13.49
C TYR A 276 0.32 -6.29 -14.68
N ARG A 277 0.79 -5.61 -15.73
CA ARG A 277 1.42 -6.23 -16.90
C ARG A 277 2.94 -6.09 -16.92
N ALA A 278 3.53 -5.62 -15.83
CA ALA A 278 4.98 -5.40 -15.72
C ALA A 278 5.80 -6.67 -16.01
N ASP A 279 5.32 -7.85 -15.61
CA ASP A 279 5.94 -9.14 -15.89
C ASP A 279 5.99 -9.45 -17.40
N GLN A 280 4.89 -9.19 -18.13
CA GLN A 280 4.79 -9.39 -19.56
C GLN A 280 5.68 -8.42 -20.33
N ILE A 281 5.66 -7.14 -19.93
CA ILE A 281 6.48 -6.09 -20.52
C ILE A 281 7.96 -6.37 -20.26
N LYS A 282 8.34 -6.79 -19.04
CA LYS A 282 9.70 -7.23 -18.70
C LYS A 282 10.21 -8.31 -19.66
N ASN A 283 9.39 -9.34 -19.89
CA ASN A 283 9.75 -10.43 -20.80
C ASN A 283 9.86 -9.95 -22.26
N ALA A 284 9.02 -9.00 -22.68
CA ALA A 284 9.11 -8.39 -24.01
C ALA A 284 10.39 -7.54 -24.16
N ILE A 285 10.76 -6.78 -23.11
CA ILE A 285 12.02 -6.03 -23.08
C ILE A 285 13.21 -6.97 -23.22
N LEU A 286 13.30 -8.00 -22.39
CA LEU A 286 14.42 -8.95 -22.43
C LEU A 286 14.58 -9.61 -23.81
N ARG A 287 13.49 -9.98 -24.47
CA ARG A 287 13.53 -10.52 -25.86
C ARG A 287 14.06 -9.50 -26.86
N THR A 288 13.80 -8.22 -26.65
CA THR A 288 14.24 -7.13 -27.55
C THR A 288 15.71 -6.78 -27.38
N ILE A 289 16.22 -6.82 -26.13
CA ILE A 289 17.60 -6.42 -25.82
C ILE A 289 18.58 -7.59 -25.76
N GLY A 290 18.10 -8.83 -25.61
CA GLY A 290 18.88 -10.06 -25.47
C GLY A 290 18.86 -10.66 -24.08
N GLU A 291 18.29 -11.85 -23.94
CA GLU A 291 18.12 -12.54 -22.64
C GLU A 291 19.45 -13.14 -22.10
N GLU A 292 20.49 -13.25 -22.94
CA GLU A 292 21.77 -13.84 -22.53
C GLU A 292 22.65 -12.83 -21.76
N ASP A 293 22.60 -11.54 -22.14
CA ASP A 293 23.45 -10.49 -21.56
C ASP A 293 22.76 -9.71 -20.44
N TYR A 294 21.42 -9.71 -20.44
CA TYR A 294 20.62 -8.86 -19.54
C TYR A 294 19.63 -9.70 -18.75
N TRP A 295 19.41 -9.29 -17.51
CA TRP A 295 18.33 -9.80 -16.67
C TRP A 295 17.52 -8.65 -16.09
N ALA A 296 16.26 -8.91 -15.80
CA ALA A 296 15.36 -7.88 -15.28
C ALA A 296 14.52 -8.41 -14.13
N ARG A 297 14.18 -7.52 -13.22
CA ARG A 297 13.20 -7.75 -12.17
C ARG A 297 12.04 -6.80 -12.33
N ASP A 298 10.83 -7.32 -12.18
CA ASP A 298 9.65 -6.48 -12.01
C ASP A 298 9.46 -6.11 -10.53
N TRP A 299 8.62 -5.13 -10.29
CA TRP A 299 8.32 -4.63 -8.95
C TRP A 299 7.76 -5.71 -8.00
N MET A 300 7.04 -6.71 -8.51
CA MET A 300 6.53 -7.84 -7.73
C MET A 300 7.66 -8.72 -7.23
N GLN A 301 8.65 -9.00 -8.09
CA GLN A 301 9.84 -9.77 -7.72
C GLN A 301 10.76 -9.01 -6.76
N MET A 302 10.87 -7.68 -6.92
CA MET A 302 11.65 -6.84 -6.00
C MET A 302 11.01 -6.80 -4.59
N ASN A 303 9.69 -6.89 -4.52
CA ASN A 303 8.92 -6.86 -3.27
C ASN A 303 8.29 -8.21 -2.91
N MET A 304 8.97 -9.33 -3.22
CA MET A 304 8.40 -10.68 -3.04
C MET A 304 8.00 -10.99 -1.59
N SER A 305 8.74 -10.48 -0.61
CA SER A 305 8.40 -10.63 0.81
C SER A 305 7.08 -9.94 1.16
N LEU A 306 6.87 -8.74 0.64
CA LEU A 306 5.62 -7.99 0.80
C LEU A 306 4.45 -8.72 0.12
N PHE A 307 4.64 -9.20 -1.12
CA PHE A 307 3.63 -9.98 -1.84
C PHE A 307 3.26 -11.26 -1.10
N SER A 308 4.26 -11.96 -0.57
CA SER A 308 4.04 -13.17 0.21
C SER A 308 3.26 -12.88 1.50
N ALA A 309 3.57 -11.75 2.17
CA ALA A 309 2.84 -11.30 3.34
C ALA A 309 1.38 -10.93 3.01
N LEU A 310 1.14 -10.18 1.93
CA LEU A 310 -0.21 -9.84 1.47
C LEU A 310 -1.03 -11.08 1.09
N LYS A 311 -0.41 -12.06 0.41
CA LYS A 311 -1.07 -13.32 0.07
C LYS A 311 -1.43 -14.15 1.32
N LEU A 312 -0.53 -14.17 2.32
CA LEU A 312 -0.82 -14.79 3.61
C LEU A 312 -1.95 -14.08 4.33
N GLU A 313 -1.94 -12.75 4.33
CA GLU A 313 -3.02 -11.92 4.90
C GLU A 313 -4.36 -12.20 4.23
N GLN A 314 -4.43 -12.20 2.89
CA GLN A 314 -5.64 -12.54 2.14
C GLN A 314 -6.17 -13.93 2.50
N THR A 315 -5.27 -14.91 2.66
CA THR A 315 -5.63 -16.28 3.07
C THR A 315 -6.19 -16.30 4.50
N ALA A 316 -5.52 -15.62 5.44
CA ALA A 316 -5.97 -15.51 6.82
C ALA A 316 -7.34 -14.82 6.90
N MET A 317 -7.52 -13.74 6.14
CA MET A 317 -8.79 -13.02 6.05
C MET A 317 -9.91 -13.90 5.47
N PHE A 318 -9.62 -14.67 4.43
CA PHE A 318 -10.60 -15.64 3.88
C PHE A 318 -11.08 -16.64 4.95
N VAL A 319 -10.15 -17.15 5.77
CA VAL A 319 -10.50 -18.07 6.88
C VAL A 319 -11.36 -17.36 7.94
N ILE A 320 -10.97 -16.15 8.35
CA ILE A 320 -11.71 -15.36 9.34
C ILE A 320 -13.11 -15.03 8.82
N LEU A 321 -13.23 -14.58 7.57
CA LEU A 321 -14.50 -14.26 6.93
C LEU A 321 -15.39 -15.49 6.85
N THR A 322 -14.84 -16.65 6.47
CA THR A 322 -15.57 -17.92 6.44
C THR A 322 -16.08 -18.29 7.83
N LEU A 323 -15.29 -18.09 8.88
CA LEU A 323 -15.70 -18.34 10.26
C LEU A 323 -16.85 -17.41 10.70
N ILE A 324 -16.75 -16.11 10.39
CA ILE A 324 -17.84 -15.14 10.71
C ILE A 324 -19.12 -15.53 9.99
N ILE A 325 -19.05 -15.93 8.73
CA ILE A 325 -20.17 -16.43 7.94
C ILE A 325 -20.80 -17.68 8.58
N LEU A 326 -19.96 -18.61 9.02
CA LEU A 326 -20.40 -19.84 9.69
C LEU A 326 -21.16 -19.52 11.00
N VAL A 327 -20.62 -18.62 11.81
CA VAL A 327 -21.27 -18.18 13.06
C VAL A 327 -22.62 -17.51 12.77
N ALA A 328 -22.69 -16.66 11.75
CA ALA A 328 -23.95 -16.04 11.33
C ALA A 328 -24.99 -17.09 10.88
N ALA A 329 -24.55 -18.09 10.10
CA ALA A 329 -25.45 -19.21 9.68
C ALA A 329 -25.97 -20.03 10.86
N PHE A 330 -25.10 -20.37 11.81
CA PHE A 330 -25.53 -21.07 13.04
C PHE A 330 -26.47 -20.24 13.89
N ASN A 331 -26.25 -18.93 14.01
CA ASN A 331 -27.15 -18.04 14.74
C ASN A 331 -28.55 -18.03 14.13
N ILE A 332 -28.64 -17.90 12.79
CA ILE A 332 -29.94 -17.99 12.09
C ILE A 332 -30.61 -19.37 12.31
N ALA A 333 -29.86 -20.46 12.14
CA ALA A 333 -30.38 -21.80 12.27
C ALA A 333 -30.90 -22.07 13.70
N SER A 334 -30.12 -21.74 14.73
CA SER A 334 -30.47 -21.90 16.12
C SER A 334 -31.72 -21.10 16.50
N THR A 335 -31.79 -19.85 16.05
CA THR A 335 -32.95 -19.00 16.27
C THR A 335 -34.23 -19.56 15.63
N LEU A 336 -34.10 -20.07 14.39
CA LEU A 336 -35.25 -20.69 13.70
C LEU A 336 -35.68 -22.00 14.34
N ILE A 337 -34.73 -22.85 14.80
CA ILE A 337 -35.08 -24.09 15.54
C ILE A 337 -35.85 -23.72 16.80
N MET A 338 -35.37 -22.75 17.57
CA MET A 338 -36.08 -22.33 18.79
C MET A 338 -37.46 -21.75 18.48
N MET A 339 -37.60 -20.94 17.43
CA MET A 339 -38.91 -20.44 16.98
C MET A 339 -39.84 -21.56 16.55
N VAL A 340 -39.33 -22.58 15.87
CA VAL A 340 -40.12 -23.75 15.47
C VAL A 340 -40.61 -24.52 16.71
N THR A 341 -39.75 -24.76 17.70
CA THR A 341 -40.11 -25.45 18.94
C THR A 341 -41.19 -24.71 19.75
N GLU A 342 -41.06 -23.38 19.88
CA GLU A 342 -42.07 -22.57 20.58
C GLU A 342 -43.41 -22.49 19.84
N LYS A 343 -43.39 -22.61 18.50
CA LYS A 343 -44.56 -22.55 17.64
C LYS A 343 -45.16 -23.95 17.30
N THR A 344 -44.69 -24.98 18.00
CA THR A 344 -45.12 -26.37 17.75
C THR A 344 -46.66 -26.53 17.76
N LYS A 345 -47.36 -25.92 18.75
CA LYS A 345 -48.84 -25.96 18.83
C LYS A 345 -49.51 -25.24 17.64
N ASP A 346 -49.00 -24.05 17.29
CA ASP A 346 -49.53 -23.29 16.15
C ASP A 346 -49.36 -24.07 14.84
N ILE A 347 -48.19 -24.75 14.67
CA ILE A 347 -47.92 -25.62 13.50
C ILE A 347 -48.88 -26.81 13.46
N ALA A 348 -49.11 -27.46 14.61
CA ALA A 348 -50.05 -28.62 14.72
C ALA A 348 -51.47 -28.20 14.36
N ILE A 349 -51.97 -27.07 14.88
CA ILE A 349 -53.30 -26.53 14.55
C ILE A 349 -53.39 -26.23 13.04
N LEU A 350 -52.39 -25.55 12.44
CA LEU A 350 -52.37 -25.27 11.01
C LEU A 350 -52.44 -26.54 10.17
N LYS A 351 -51.72 -27.60 10.55
CA LYS A 351 -51.77 -28.90 9.86
C LYS A 351 -53.08 -29.62 10.05
N ALA A 352 -53.69 -29.58 11.25
CA ALA A 352 -55.03 -30.13 11.52
C ALA A 352 -56.13 -29.42 10.70
N MET A 353 -55.88 -28.11 10.39
CA MET A 353 -56.75 -27.32 9.50
C MET A 353 -56.48 -27.56 8.00
N GLY A 354 -55.57 -28.48 7.64
CA GLY A 354 -55.30 -28.87 6.26
C GLY A 354 -54.09 -28.21 5.61
N ALA A 355 -53.26 -27.51 6.37
CA ALA A 355 -52.03 -26.96 5.82
C ALA A 355 -51.03 -28.06 5.42
N THR A 356 -50.49 -28.00 4.20
CA THR A 356 -49.52 -28.97 3.70
C THR A 356 -48.12 -28.72 4.29
N SER A 357 -47.32 -29.79 4.40
CA SER A 357 -45.92 -29.69 4.84
C SER A 357 -45.10 -28.69 4.01
N GLY A 358 -45.44 -28.55 2.71
CA GLY A 358 -44.82 -27.55 1.82
C GLY A 358 -45.12 -26.11 2.21
N GLN A 359 -46.37 -25.85 2.65
CA GLN A 359 -46.79 -24.51 3.11
C GLN A 359 -46.09 -24.16 4.44
N VAL A 360 -46.06 -25.10 5.39
CA VAL A 360 -45.32 -24.90 6.66
C VAL A 360 -43.83 -24.59 6.39
N ARG A 361 -43.17 -25.40 5.54
CA ARG A 361 -41.78 -25.15 5.16
C ARG A 361 -41.58 -23.73 4.58
N ARG A 362 -42.49 -23.32 3.68
CA ARG A 362 -42.41 -22.01 3.03
C ARG A 362 -42.60 -20.87 4.04
N ILE A 363 -43.47 -20.99 5.03
CA ILE A 363 -43.66 -19.99 6.09
C ILE A 363 -42.36 -19.75 6.85
N PHE A 364 -41.70 -20.80 7.33
CA PHE A 364 -40.43 -20.68 8.09
C PHE A 364 -39.25 -20.25 7.23
N THR A 365 -39.20 -20.66 5.95
CA THR A 365 -38.17 -20.14 5.00
C THR A 365 -38.36 -18.65 4.77
N ILE A 366 -39.59 -18.16 4.57
CA ILE A 366 -39.86 -16.73 4.41
C ILE A 366 -39.48 -15.96 5.69
N GLN A 367 -39.79 -16.51 6.86
CA GLN A 367 -39.47 -15.91 8.14
C GLN A 367 -37.95 -15.74 8.35
N GLY A 368 -37.17 -16.78 8.08
CA GLY A 368 -35.74 -16.71 8.17
C GLY A 368 -35.14 -15.76 7.13
N LEU A 369 -35.69 -15.71 5.92
CA LEU A 369 -35.27 -14.77 4.90
C LEU A 369 -35.54 -13.30 5.31
N ILE A 370 -36.69 -13.03 6.00
CA ILE A 370 -36.97 -11.70 6.53
C ILE A 370 -35.97 -11.33 7.62
N VAL A 371 -35.67 -12.23 8.56
CA VAL A 371 -34.67 -12.02 9.62
C VAL A 371 -33.29 -11.71 8.99
N GLY A 372 -32.87 -12.53 8.02
CA GLY A 372 -31.65 -12.36 7.31
C GLY A 372 -31.57 -11.03 6.50
N SER A 373 -32.66 -10.70 5.81
CA SER A 373 -32.72 -9.44 5.01
C SER A 373 -32.70 -8.21 5.89
N VAL A 374 -33.46 -8.19 7.00
CA VAL A 374 -33.44 -7.05 7.94
C VAL A 374 -32.09 -6.93 8.63
N GLY A 375 -31.47 -8.05 9.03
CA GLY A 375 -30.11 -8.07 9.59
C GLY A 375 -29.09 -7.57 8.61
N THR A 376 -29.12 -8.08 7.36
CA THR A 376 -28.20 -7.64 6.30
C THR A 376 -28.35 -6.15 6.00
N LEU A 377 -29.59 -5.66 5.89
CA LEU A 377 -29.84 -4.22 5.62
C LEU A 377 -29.36 -3.34 6.79
N GLY A 378 -29.66 -3.76 8.03
CA GLY A 378 -29.16 -3.08 9.23
C GLY A 378 -27.64 -3.07 9.31
N GLY A 379 -27.00 -4.22 9.03
CA GLY A 379 -25.56 -4.36 8.97
C GLY A 379 -24.90 -3.52 7.88
N LEU A 380 -25.54 -3.46 6.70
CA LEU A 380 -25.09 -2.62 5.58
C LEU A 380 -25.08 -1.12 5.97
N ILE A 381 -26.21 -0.64 6.51
CA ILE A 381 -26.32 0.77 6.93
C ILE A 381 -25.29 1.09 8.03
N PHE A 382 -25.18 0.23 9.03
CA PHE A 382 -24.27 0.44 10.16
C PHE A 382 -22.80 0.32 9.74
N GLY A 383 -22.46 -0.66 8.89
CA GLY A 383 -21.12 -0.83 8.35
C GLY A 383 -20.66 0.35 7.50
N ILE A 384 -21.51 0.82 6.58
CA ILE A 384 -21.22 2.01 5.77
C ILE A 384 -21.08 3.25 6.66
N LEU A 385 -21.96 3.41 7.66
CA LEU A 385 -21.88 4.53 8.59
C LEU A 385 -20.53 4.56 9.32
N ILE A 386 -20.07 3.41 9.83
CA ILE A 386 -18.75 3.29 10.48
C ILE A 386 -17.63 3.64 9.50
N CYS A 387 -17.65 3.12 8.28
CA CYS A 387 -16.65 3.44 7.27
C CYS A 387 -16.59 4.94 6.97
N VAL A 388 -17.74 5.59 6.79
CA VAL A 388 -17.81 7.05 6.56
C VAL A 388 -17.29 7.83 7.78
N LEU A 389 -17.62 7.40 9.00
CA LEU A 389 -17.11 8.03 10.22
C LEU A 389 -15.58 7.88 10.33
N LEU A 390 -15.03 6.71 10.03
CA LEU A 390 -13.58 6.47 10.01
C LEU A 390 -12.87 7.33 8.96
N GLN A 391 -13.46 7.49 7.76
CA GLN A 391 -12.90 8.37 6.72
C GLN A 391 -12.92 9.86 7.13
N ARG A 392 -13.97 10.29 7.84
CA ARG A 392 -14.17 11.72 8.12
C ARG A 392 -13.43 12.22 9.37
N TYR A 393 -13.26 11.37 10.37
CA TYR A 393 -12.80 11.79 11.69
C TYR A 393 -11.43 11.24 12.06
N GLU A 394 -10.63 10.73 11.19
CA GLU A 394 -9.23 10.31 11.43
C GLU A 394 -8.89 9.92 12.89
N PHE A 395 -9.79 9.15 13.55
CA PHE A 395 -9.66 8.79 14.98
C PHE A 395 -8.37 8.05 15.31
N ILE A 396 -7.78 7.40 14.33
CA ILE A 396 -6.57 6.59 14.50
C ILE A 396 -5.46 7.27 13.71
N SER A 397 -4.65 8.07 14.39
CA SER A 397 -3.40 8.59 13.85
C SER A 397 -2.30 7.56 14.06
N LEU A 398 -1.64 7.17 12.99
CA LEU A 398 -0.47 6.29 13.02
C LEU A 398 0.79 7.15 13.24
N PRO A 399 1.75 6.71 14.08
CA PRO A 399 2.98 7.46 14.29
C PRO A 399 3.70 7.70 12.96
N PRO A 400 3.97 8.96 12.58
CA PRO A 400 4.74 9.25 11.39
C PRO A 400 6.14 8.65 11.50
N GLY A 401 6.63 8.05 10.41
CA GLY A 401 7.96 7.45 10.35
C GLY A 401 8.01 5.93 10.57
N ILE A 402 7.05 5.31 11.24
CA ILE A 402 6.98 3.84 11.38
C ILE A 402 6.08 3.24 10.30
N TYR A 403 4.97 3.92 10.02
CA TYR A 403 4.01 3.49 9.02
C TYR A 403 4.06 4.39 7.79
N LEU A 404 3.88 3.79 6.61
CA LEU A 404 3.75 4.51 5.33
C LEU A 404 2.56 5.47 5.28
N MET A 405 1.72 5.48 6.31
CA MET A 405 0.45 6.21 6.37
C MET A 405 0.32 6.94 7.70
N SER A 406 -0.22 8.16 7.65
CA SER A 406 -0.53 8.97 8.85
C SER A 406 -1.89 8.62 9.46
N THR A 407 -2.82 8.08 8.67
CA THR A 407 -4.20 7.77 9.08
C THR A 407 -4.61 6.40 8.58
N LEU A 408 -5.62 5.80 9.20
CA LEU A 408 -6.18 4.51 8.78
C LEU A 408 -6.94 4.69 7.45
N PRO A 409 -6.45 4.13 6.32
CA PRO A 409 -7.12 4.28 5.05
C PRO A 409 -8.36 3.37 5.01
N VAL A 410 -9.48 3.90 4.53
CA VAL A 410 -10.73 3.15 4.33
C VAL A 410 -11.18 3.36 2.90
N GLU A 411 -11.24 2.29 2.11
CA GLU A 411 -11.72 2.32 0.73
C GLU A 411 -12.94 1.43 0.58
N MET A 412 -14.09 2.05 0.32
CA MET A 412 -15.33 1.31 0.09
C MET A 412 -15.44 0.94 -1.39
N ARG A 413 -15.23 -0.32 -1.73
CA ARG A 413 -15.40 -0.85 -3.09
C ARG A 413 -16.84 -1.32 -3.29
N PRO A 414 -17.65 -0.68 -4.18
CA PRO A 414 -19.06 -1.01 -4.35
C PRO A 414 -19.33 -2.48 -4.70
N LEU A 415 -18.44 -3.07 -5.51
CA LEU A 415 -18.52 -4.48 -5.89
C LEU A 415 -18.41 -5.43 -4.68
N GLN A 416 -17.53 -5.13 -3.72
CA GLN A 416 -17.36 -5.90 -2.49
C GLN A 416 -18.62 -5.80 -1.62
N ILE A 417 -19.19 -4.62 -1.46
CA ILE A 417 -20.40 -4.38 -0.68
C ILE A 417 -21.59 -5.17 -1.27
N VAL A 418 -21.73 -5.15 -2.59
CA VAL A 418 -22.76 -5.94 -3.29
C VAL A 418 -22.53 -7.44 -3.09
N ALA A 419 -21.30 -7.91 -3.22
CA ALA A 419 -20.95 -9.32 -3.00
C ALA A 419 -21.26 -9.76 -1.57
N ILE A 420 -20.88 -8.99 -0.55
CA ILE A 420 -21.20 -9.27 0.87
C ILE A 420 -22.72 -9.37 1.07
N THR A 421 -23.47 -8.43 0.50
CA THR A 421 -24.94 -8.41 0.61
C THR A 421 -25.57 -9.67 0.00
N LEU A 422 -25.16 -10.04 -1.22
CA LEU A 422 -25.66 -11.22 -1.90
C LEU A 422 -25.30 -12.52 -1.16
N VAL A 423 -24.05 -12.64 -0.71
CA VAL A 423 -23.57 -13.79 0.05
C VAL A 423 -24.31 -13.91 1.38
N SER A 424 -24.53 -12.81 2.11
CA SER A 424 -25.29 -12.80 3.36
C SER A 424 -26.72 -13.28 3.17
N LEU A 425 -27.42 -12.82 2.13
CA LEU A 425 -28.77 -13.27 1.79
C LEU A 425 -28.82 -14.77 1.39
N LEU A 426 -27.82 -15.22 0.61
CA LEU A 426 -27.69 -16.63 0.23
C LEU A 426 -27.51 -17.53 1.47
N ILE A 427 -26.60 -17.12 2.37
CA ILE A 427 -26.33 -17.84 3.61
C ILE A 427 -27.59 -17.88 4.50
N SER A 428 -28.27 -16.74 4.64
CA SER A 428 -29.53 -16.65 5.36
C SER A 428 -30.57 -17.65 4.80
N TYR A 429 -30.68 -17.73 3.48
CA TYR A 429 -31.56 -18.71 2.83
C TYR A 429 -31.13 -20.16 3.12
N LEU A 430 -29.84 -20.49 2.95
CA LEU A 430 -29.32 -21.85 3.18
C LEU A 430 -29.48 -22.28 4.65
N ALA A 431 -29.20 -21.38 5.59
CA ALA A 431 -29.34 -21.64 7.03
C ALA A 431 -30.79 -21.94 7.44
N THR A 432 -31.79 -21.42 6.69
CA THR A 432 -33.20 -21.67 6.96
C THR A 432 -33.72 -23.03 6.47
N LEU A 433 -33.02 -23.68 5.53
CA LEU A 433 -33.50 -24.92 4.90
C LEU A 433 -33.65 -26.09 5.88
N TYR A 434 -32.70 -26.24 6.80
CA TYR A 434 -32.76 -27.33 7.78
C TYR A 434 -33.90 -27.12 8.79
N PRO A 435 -34.01 -25.99 9.52
CA PRO A 435 -35.09 -25.75 10.47
C PRO A 435 -36.48 -25.79 9.83
N SER A 436 -36.65 -25.25 8.63
CA SER A 436 -37.93 -25.25 7.92
C SER A 436 -38.39 -26.66 7.51
N ARG A 437 -37.43 -27.54 7.15
CA ARG A 437 -37.74 -28.96 6.89
C ARG A 437 -38.14 -29.69 8.17
N GLN A 438 -37.52 -29.41 9.30
CA GLN A 438 -37.87 -29.98 10.60
C GLN A 438 -39.28 -29.57 11.02
N ALA A 439 -39.62 -28.26 10.89
CA ALA A 439 -40.98 -27.77 11.12
C ALA A 439 -42.03 -28.47 10.23
N ALA A 440 -41.70 -28.70 8.96
CA ALA A 440 -42.60 -29.36 8.02
C ALA A 440 -42.85 -30.84 8.33
N LYS A 441 -41.92 -31.55 8.99
CA LYS A 441 -42.01 -32.96 9.35
C LYS A 441 -42.74 -33.22 10.67
N MET A 442 -43.06 -32.20 11.48
CA MET A 442 -43.78 -32.37 12.76
C MET A 442 -45.13 -33.08 12.60
N ASP A 443 -45.35 -34.07 13.45
CA ASP A 443 -46.63 -34.78 13.51
C ASP A 443 -47.62 -33.99 14.39
N PRO A 444 -48.80 -33.61 13.87
CA PRO A 444 -49.78 -32.88 14.64
C PRO A 444 -50.32 -33.67 15.85
N VAL A 445 -50.34 -35.01 15.78
CA VAL A 445 -50.81 -35.84 16.86
C VAL A 445 -49.88 -35.83 18.06
N GLU A 446 -48.57 -35.98 17.83
CA GLU A 446 -47.57 -35.89 18.91
C GLU A 446 -47.52 -34.50 19.53
N ALA A 447 -47.61 -33.45 18.71
CA ALA A 447 -47.53 -32.07 19.17
C ALA A 447 -48.72 -31.62 20.04
N LEU A 448 -49.86 -32.24 19.91
CA LEU A 448 -51.09 -31.97 20.71
C LEU A 448 -51.27 -32.92 21.90
N ARG A 449 -50.54 -34.05 21.95
CA ARG A 449 -50.62 -35.06 22.98
C ARG A 449 -49.76 -34.79 24.23
N TYR A 450 -48.68 -34.09 24.08
CA TYR A 450 -47.81 -33.74 25.20
C TYR A 450 -48.24 -32.43 25.84
N GLU A 451 -49.19 -32.48 26.69
CA GLU A 451 -49.52 -31.60 27.81
C GLU A 451 -49.34 -32.29 29.10
#